data_96028210274b5c80c22eea8a1b81f9a9
#
_entry.id   96028210274b5c80c22eea8a1b81f9a9
#
_cell.length_a   1.000
_cell.length_b   1.000
_cell.length_c   1.000
_cell.angle_alpha   90.00
_cell.angle_beta   90.00
_cell.angle_gamma   90.00
#
_symmetry.space_group_name_H-M   'P 1'
#
loop_
_entity.id
_entity.type
_entity.pdbx_description
1 polymer ?
#
loop_
_entity_poly.entity_id
_entity_poly.type
_entity_poly.pdbx_seq_one_letter_code
_entity_poly.pdbx_strand_id
1 'polypeptide(L)'
;MSFPGSTPVGKRIGEICGRNLVSCSLELGGKNPLVVMPSANIENAVEGAYWAAFGTAGQRCTSLGNLILHKDIYEEFMDKFMAKVKETKIGDSLRNDDVLYGSMISEKYASDFLRDLGICETDGATKLWGEGRITNENKPENFQGDASEGSYMWPHVYADVKEEMRCFQEEIFGPVVTVVRADDFENALHLANASPFGLSSACYTNDRLEAYRFKTGIKAGMTGINNSTTGAEAHLPFGGVKDSGNGTRESGIWVIEAYSYWHAVNDELSGKLQLAQMDVDEIHVKEAEADYASLA
;
A
#
# COMPACT_ATOMS: atom_id res chain seq x y z
N MET A 1 21.15 0.42 -5.77
CA MET A 1 20.82 0.87 -4.40
C MET A 1 19.36 0.65 -4.15
N SER A 2 18.95 0.08 -3.01
CA SER A 2 17.53 -0.04 -2.62
C SER A 2 17.26 0.82 -1.39
N PHE A 3 16.11 1.50 -1.36
CA PHE A 3 15.71 2.39 -0.27
C PHE A 3 14.20 2.33 -0.04
N PRO A 4 13.76 1.76 1.08
CA PRO A 4 12.42 1.96 1.60
C PRO A 4 12.38 3.15 2.57
N GLY A 5 11.40 4.05 2.43
CA GLY A 5 11.26 5.19 3.33
C GLY A 5 10.32 6.28 2.85
N SER A 6 10.47 7.50 3.37
CA SER A 6 9.59 8.61 3.02
C SER A 6 9.86 9.17 1.63
N THR A 7 8.82 9.66 0.96
CA THR A 7 8.90 10.25 -0.39
C THR A 7 9.92 11.40 -0.50
N PRO A 8 10.02 12.36 0.44
CA PRO A 8 11.02 13.41 0.33
C PRO A 8 12.46 12.89 0.35
N VAL A 9 12.75 11.89 1.19
CA VAL A 9 14.09 11.27 1.25
C VAL A 9 14.36 10.45 0.01
N GLY A 10 13.37 9.69 -0.47
CA GLY A 10 13.47 8.90 -1.70
C GLY A 10 13.77 9.78 -2.94
N LYS A 11 13.08 10.91 -3.08
CA LYS A 11 13.34 11.88 -4.16
C LYS A 11 14.80 12.38 -4.12
N ARG A 12 15.32 12.69 -2.93
CA ARG A 12 16.71 13.11 -2.77
C ARG A 12 17.72 12.00 -3.11
N ILE A 13 17.43 10.76 -2.71
CA ILE A 13 18.27 9.61 -3.07
C ILE A 13 18.25 9.38 -4.58
N GLY A 14 17.07 9.43 -5.21
CA GLY A 14 16.92 9.31 -6.65
C GLY A 14 17.73 10.37 -7.42
N GLU A 15 17.71 11.61 -6.93
CA GLU A 15 18.53 12.71 -7.48
C GLU A 15 20.03 12.40 -7.40
N ILE A 16 20.51 11.93 -6.25
CA ILE A 16 21.92 11.57 -6.06
C ILE A 16 22.30 10.39 -6.95
N CYS A 17 21.48 9.36 -7.00
CA CYS A 17 21.70 8.19 -7.85
C CYS A 17 21.76 8.58 -9.34
N GLY A 18 20.83 9.41 -9.79
CA GLY A 18 20.81 9.90 -11.17
C GLY A 18 22.05 10.72 -11.55
N ARG A 19 22.54 11.59 -10.68
CA ARG A 19 23.79 12.33 -10.89
C ARG A 19 25.01 11.43 -11.03
N ASN A 20 24.99 10.26 -10.38
CA ASN A 20 26.12 9.32 -10.38
C ASN A 20 25.89 8.13 -11.32
N LEU A 21 24.84 8.12 -12.13
CA LEU A 21 24.43 7.03 -13.01
C LEU A 21 24.30 5.67 -12.29
N VAL A 22 23.85 5.71 -11.03
CA VAL A 22 23.57 4.51 -10.21
C VAL A 22 22.10 4.16 -10.28
N SER A 23 21.78 2.93 -10.63
CA SER A 23 20.40 2.42 -10.53
C SER A 23 19.94 2.40 -9.09
N CYS A 24 18.69 2.81 -8.84
CA CYS A 24 18.06 2.72 -7.52
C CYS A 24 16.66 2.16 -7.62
N SER A 25 16.27 1.43 -6.57
CA SER A 25 14.91 1.00 -6.28
C SER A 25 14.39 1.83 -5.11
N LEU A 26 13.25 2.49 -5.30
CA LEU A 26 12.67 3.40 -4.31
C LEU A 26 11.26 2.90 -3.96
N GLU A 27 11.11 2.47 -2.70
CA GLU A 27 9.83 2.06 -2.13
C GLU A 27 9.42 3.08 -1.06
N LEU A 28 8.40 3.87 -1.36
CA LEU A 28 8.09 5.08 -0.62
C LEU A 28 6.71 5.00 0.06
N GLY A 29 6.22 6.14 0.55
CA GLY A 29 4.96 6.24 1.25
C GLY A 29 3.74 5.87 0.43
N GLY A 30 2.59 5.76 1.09
CA GLY A 30 1.32 5.45 0.47
C GLY A 30 0.14 6.12 1.18
N LYS A 31 -0.88 6.51 0.41
CA LYS A 31 -2.20 6.88 0.89
C LYS A 31 -3.21 5.95 0.25
N ASN A 32 -3.14 4.68 0.65
CA ASN A 32 -3.76 3.58 -0.08
C ASN A 32 -5.29 3.63 0.03
N PRO A 33 -6.02 3.61 -1.10
CA PRO A 33 -7.46 3.58 -1.10
C PRO A 33 -7.99 2.15 -0.96
N LEU A 34 -9.09 2.00 -0.21
CA LEU A 34 -9.94 0.83 -0.21
C LEU A 34 -11.35 1.25 -0.55
N VAL A 35 -11.84 0.78 -1.67
CA VAL A 35 -13.18 1.04 -2.19
C VAL A 35 -14.12 -0.09 -1.80
N VAL A 36 -15.34 0.24 -1.33
CA VAL A 36 -16.39 -0.75 -1.08
C VAL A 36 -17.64 -0.38 -1.86
N MET A 37 -18.06 -1.31 -2.75
CA MET A 37 -19.23 -1.14 -3.60
C MET A 37 -20.46 -1.87 -3.03
N PRO A 38 -21.70 -1.52 -3.44
CA PRO A 38 -22.92 -2.11 -2.90
C PRO A 38 -23.03 -3.63 -3.02
N SER A 39 -22.38 -4.21 -4.03
CA SER A 39 -22.38 -5.67 -4.26
C SER A 39 -21.39 -6.44 -3.36
N ALA A 40 -20.57 -5.73 -2.58
CA ALA A 40 -19.55 -6.36 -1.73
C ALA A 40 -20.13 -7.25 -0.63
N ASN A 41 -19.35 -8.23 -0.18
CA ASN A 41 -19.55 -8.84 1.11
C ASN A 41 -19.09 -7.86 2.19
N ILE A 42 -20.05 -7.23 2.88
CA ILE A 42 -19.77 -6.14 3.83
C ILE A 42 -18.94 -6.65 5.02
N GLU A 43 -19.21 -7.84 5.55
CA GLU A 43 -18.46 -8.40 6.66
C GLU A 43 -16.97 -8.58 6.29
N ASN A 44 -16.71 -9.16 5.13
CA ASN A 44 -15.33 -9.33 4.63
C ASN A 44 -14.65 -7.99 4.36
N ALA A 45 -15.37 -7.01 3.83
CA ALA A 45 -14.84 -5.68 3.57
C ALA A 45 -14.51 -4.92 4.87
N VAL A 46 -15.34 -5.05 5.91
CA VAL A 46 -15.08 -4.50 7.25
C VAL A 46 -13.83 -5.13 7.87
N GLU A 47 -13.68 -6.46 7.80
CA GLU A 47 -12.48 -7.15 8.30
C GLU A 47 -11.22 -6.67 7.58
N GLY A 48 -11.28 -6.60 6.25
CA GLY A 48 -10.15 -6.15 5.44
C GLY A 48 -9.78 -4.70 5.69
N ALA A 49 -10.76 -3.80 5.81
CA ALA A 49 -10.53 -2.39 6.13
C ALA A 49 -9.96 -2.21 7.54
N TYR A 50 -10.50 -2.92 8.52
CA TYR A 50 -10.04 -2.88 9.91
C TYR A 50 -8.58 -3.34 10.06
N TRP A 51 -8.26 -4.50 9.47
CA TRP A 51 -6.88 -5.00 9.47
C TRP A 51 -5.93 -4.07 8.73
N ALA A 52 -6.34 -3.56 7.56
CA ALA A 52 -5.50 -2.67 6.76
C ALA A 52 -5.23 -1.31 7.45
N ALA A 53 -6.23 -0.76 8.17
CA ALA A 53 -6.09 0.52 8.85
C ALA A 53 -5.24 0.42 10.12
N PHE A 54 -5.45 -0.61 10.93
CA PHE A 54 -4.95 -0.63 12.31
C PHE A 54 -3.93 -1.74 12.58
N GLY A 55 -3.85 -2.77 11.75
CA GLY A 55 -2.82 -3.80 11.87
C GLY A 55 -1.42 -3.19 11.92
N THR A 56 -0.56 -3.67 12.84
CA THR A 56 0.78 -3.08 13.11
C THR A 56 0.76 -1.59 13.47
N ALA A 57 -0.29 -1.12 14.17
CA ALA A 57 -0.52 0.28 14.49
C ALA A 57 -0.53 1.21 13.24
N GLY A 58 -1.00 0.72 12.08
CA GLY A 58 -1.00 1.49 10.84
C GLY A 58 0.40 1.86 10.30
N GLN A 59 1.47 1.26 10.81
CA GLN A 59 2.85 1.57 10.47
C GLN A 59 3.37 0.71 9.31
N ARG A 60 2.58 0.59 8.24
CA ARG A 60 3.00 -0.04 6.96
C ARG A 60 2.79 0.95 5.83
N CYS A 61 3.68 0.95 4.87
CA CYS A 61 3.51 1.72 3.62
C CYS A 61 2.23 1.32 2.87
N THR A 62 1.73 0.09 3.06
CA THR A 62 0.49 -0.44 2.48
C THR A 62 -0.75 -0.28 3.37
N SER A 63 -0.64 0.35 4.55
CA SER A 63 -1.79 0.60 5.43
C SER A 63 -2.88 1.39 4.71
N LEU A 64 -4.12 1.14 5.08
CA LEU A 64 -5.28 1.86 4.54
C LEU A 64 -5.22 3.33 4.96
N GLY A 65 -5.19 4.22 3.97
CA GLY A 65 -5.26 5.66 4.16
C GLY A 65 -6.66 6.20 3.97
N ASN A 66 -7.26 5.93 2.81
CA ASN A 66 -8.60 6.42 2.44
C ASN A 66 -9.59 5.26 2.27
N LEU A 67 -10.56 5.16 3.16
CA LEU A 67 -11.70 4.24 3.06
C LEU A 67 -12.80 4.94 2.25
N ILE A 68 -13.06 4.47 1.04
CA ILE A 68 -14.00 5.05 0.10
C ILE A 68 -15.23 4.17 0.03
N LEU A 69 -16.35 4.64 0.54
CA LEU A 69 -17.59 3.89 0.66
C LEU A 69 -18.66 4.43 -0.30
N HIS A 70 -19.25 3.53 -1.09
CA HIS A 70 -20.43 3.90 -1.87
C HIS A 70 -21.56 4.36 -0.94
N LYS A 71 -22.27 5.44 -1.33
CA LYS A 71 -23.30 6.06 -0.49
C LYS A 71 -24.40 5.12 0.01
N ASP A 72 -24.78 4.13 -0.80
CA ASP A 72 -25.89 3.23 -0.49
C ASP A 72 -25.56 2.23 0.62
N ILE A 73 -24.29 1.98 0.90
CA ILE A 73 -23.84 1.05 1.94
C ILE A 73 -23.10 1.76 3.10
N TYR A 74 -22.98 3.07 3.02
CA TYR A 74 -22.16 3.86 3.94
C TYR A 74 -22.56 3.63 5.40
N GLU A 75 -23.83 3.77 5.72
CA GLU A 75 -24.32 3.67 7.11
C GLU A 75 -24.16 2.24 7.64
N GLU A 76 -24.56 1.22 6.86
CA GLU A 76 -24.41 -0.18 7.26
C GLU A 76 -22.94 -0.55 7.50
N PHE A 77 -22.07 -0.14 6.60
CA PHE A 77 -20.62 -0.39 6.72
C PHE A 77 -20.05 0.30 7.95
N MET A 78 -20.35 1.58 8.12
CA MET A 78 -19.81 2.39 9.23
C MET A 78 -20.28 1.87 10.59
N ASP A 79 -21.53 1.44 10.74
CA ASP A 79 -22.02 0.85 11.98
C ASP A 79 -21.17 -0.37 12.37
N LYS A 80 -20.96 -1.30 11.45
CA LYS A 80 -20.17 -2.52 11.68
C LYS A 80 -18.68 -2.20 11.91
N PHE A 81 -18.12 -1.31 11.11
CA PHE A 81 -16.73 -0.92 11.21
C PHE A 81 -16.43 -0.22 12.55
N MET A 82 -17.28 0.74 12.96
CA MET A 82 -17.11 1.45 14.21
C MET A 82 -17.32 0.56 15.45
N ALA A 83 -18.23 -0.40 15.39
CA ALA A 83 -18.37 -1.41 16.45
C ALA A 83 -17.05 -2.15 16.65
N LYS A 84 -16.43 -2.61 15.54
CA LYS A 84 -15.16 -3.33 15.59
C LYS A 84 -13.99 -2.43 16.05
N VAL A 85 -13.93 -1.17 15.61
CA VAL A 85 -12.92 -0.20 16.05
C VAL A 85 -12.96 0.04 17.55
N LYS A 86 -14.15 0.15 18.13
CA LYS A 86 -14.35 0.37 19.59
C LYS A 86 -13.90 -0.82 20.42
N GLU A 87 -13.97 -2.03 19.89
CA GLU A 87 -13.56 -3.27 20.54
C GLU A 87 -12.09 -3.61 20.32
N THR A 88 -11.32 -2.76 19.63
CA THR A 88 -9.91 -3.00 19.31
C THR A 88 -9.10 -3.28 20.57
N LYS A 89 -8.47 -4.45 20.63
CA LYS A 89 -7.53 -4.79 21.70
C LYS A 89 -6.15 -4.25 21.35
N ILE A 90 -5.60 -3.44 22.23
CA ILE A 90 -4.30 -2.78 22.09
C ILE A 90 -3.45 -3.13 23.30
N GLY A 91 -2.15 -3.27 23.15
CA GLY A 91 -1.29 -3.51 24.30
C GLY A 91 0.05 -4.10 23.97
N ASP A 92 0.70 -4.69 24.97
CA ASP A 92 2.00 -5.33 24.84
C ASP A 92 1.89 -6.62 24.00
N SER A 93 2.23 -6.51 22.74
CA SER A 93 2.19 -7.62 21.76
C SER A 93 3.28 -8.68 21.97
N LEU A 94 4.24 -8.44 22.85
CA LEU A 94 5.24 -9.46 23.22
C LEU A 94 4.73 -10.44 24.28
N ARG A 95 3.73 -9.99 25.05
CA ARG A 95 3.17 -10.79 26.17
C ARG A 95 1.71 -11.21 25.93
N ASN A 96 1.05 -10.67 24.89
CA ASN A 96 -0.36 -10.90 24.62
C ASN A 96 -0.59 -11.14 23.12
N ASP A 97 -0.95 -12.35 22.76
CA ASP A 97 -1.14 -12.79 21.37
C ASP A 97 -2.45 -12.32 20.75
N ASP A 98 -3.42 -11.84 21.56
CA ASP A 98 -4.76 -11.47 21.11
C ASP A 98 -4.94 -9.95 20.89
N VAL A 99 -3.87 -9.16 20.96
CA VAL A 99 -3.90 -7.73 20.62
C VAL A 99 -3.77 -7.53 19.11
N LEU A 100 -4.52 -6.58 18.56
CA LEU A 100 -4.41 -6.22 17.15
C LEU A 100 -3.06 -5.54 16.85
N TYR A 101 -2.63 -4.66 17.74
CA TYR A 101 -1.35 -3.98 17.60
C TYR A 101 -0.76 -3.54 18.95
N GLY A 102 0.56 -3.34 18.92
CA GLY A 102 1.37 -2.86 20.03
C GLY A 102 1.66 -1.35 19.97
N SER A 103 2.80 -0.95 20.53
CA SER A 103 3.23 0.44 20.55
C SER A 103 3.72 0.92 19.18
N MET A 104 3.75 2.23 18.99
CA MET A 104 4.52 2.85 17.92
C MET A 104 6.01 2.50 18.08
N ILE A 105 6.75 2.51 16.97
CA ILE A 105 8.15 2.07 16.94
C ILE A 105 9.07 2.91 17.84
N SER A 106 8.72 4.18 18.09
CA SER A 106 9.44 5.05 19.01
C SER A 106 8.62 6.27 19.41
N GLU A 107 9.05 6.98 20.45
CA GLU A 107 8.45 8.23 20.91
C GLU A 107 8.47 9.32 19.84
N LYS A 108 9.51 9.37 19.01
CA LYS A 108 9.57 10.30 17.89
C LYS A 108 8.42 10.08 16.90
N TYR A 109 8.19 8.81 16.48
CA TYR A 109 7.10 8.49 15.55
C TYR A 109 5.72 8.68 16.17
N ALA A 110 5.59 8.44 17.48
CA ALA A 110 4.37 8.74 18.22
C ALA A 110 4.06 10.24 18.22
N SER A 111 5.07 11.08 18.46
CA SER A 111 4.94 12.54 18.43
C SER A 111 4.67 13.06 17.01
N ASP A 112 5.31 12.49 15.98
CA ASP A 112 5.05 12.83 14.59
C ASP A 112 3.60 12.48 14.21
N PHE A 113 3.12 11.30 14.60
CA PHE A 113 1.73 10.87 14.37
C PHE A 113 0.71 11.82 15.01
N LEU A 114 0.91 12.20 16.28
CA LEU A 114 0.01 13.13 16.98
C LEU A 114 -0.01 14.51 16.33
N ARG A 115 1.14 15.00 15.88
CA ARG A 115 1.22 16.25 15.10
C ARG A 115 0.42 16.14 13.81
N ASP A 116 0.58 15.03 13.08
CA ASP A 116 -0.01 14.84 11.77
C ASP A 116 -1.52 14.56 11.85
N LEU A 117 -2.04 14.02 12.96
CA LEU A 117 -3.47 13.98 13.24
C LEU A 117 -4.12 15.37 13.25
N GLY A 118 -3.39 16.39 13.67
CA GLY A 118 -3.86 17.78 13.64
C GLY A 118 -4.18 18.28 12.22
N ILE A 119 -3.70 17.62 11.17
CA ILE A 119 -4.07 17.90 9.78
C ILE A 119 -5.56 17.63 9.57
N CYS A 120 -6.07 16.49 10.05
CA CYS A 120 -7.48 16.13 9.91
C CYS A 120 -8.40 17.15 10.59
N GLU A 121 -8.02 17.60 11.80
CA GLU A 121 -8.80 18.57 12.56
C GLU A 121 -8.74 19.97 11.91
N THR A 122 -7.58 20.38 11.40
CA THR A 122 -7.41 21.66 10.69
C THR A 122 -8.18 21.69 9.38
N ASP A 123 -8.26 20.58 8.67
CA ASP A 123 -9.02 20.45 7.43
C ASP A 123 -10.55 20.43 7.66
N GLY A 124 -11.01 20.25 8.89
CA GLY A 124 -12.41 20.18 9.26
C GLY A 124 -13.04 18.80 9.07
N ALA A 125 -12.25 17.72 9.03
CA ALA A 125 -12.75 16.36 9.04
C ALA A 125 -13.45 16.04 10.37
N THR A 126 -14.54 15.28 10.32
CA THR A 126 -15.31 14.89 11.51
C THR A 126 -14.63 13.72 12.22
N LYS A 127 -14.10 13.97 13.43
CA LYS A 127 -13.54 12.90 14.26
C LYS A 127 -14.64 12.02 14.83
N LEU A 128 -14.68 10.75 14.42
CA LEU A 128 -15.64 9.76 14.94
C LEU A 128 -15.10 8.97 16.14
N TRP A 129 -13.76 8.78 16.21
CA TRP A 129 -13.11 8.00 17.25
C TRP A 129 -11.64 8.37 17.42
N GLY A 130 -11.09 8.10 18.63
CA GLY A 130 -9.67 8.25 18.95
C GLY A 130 -9.38 9.42 19.90
N GLU A 131 -8.55 9.16 20.92
CA GLU A 131 -8.18 10.11 21.97
C GLU A 131 -6.68 10.44 21.99
N GLY A 132 -5.98 10.16 20.88
CA GLY A 132 -4.54 10.40 20.79
C GLY A 132 -3.72 9.31 21.46
N ARG A 133 -2.88 9.67 22.43
CA ARG A 133 -2.03 8.72 23.14
C ARG A 133 -2.79 7.97 24.23
N ILE A 134 -2.52 6.66 24.34
CA ILE A 134 -3.01 5.82 25.43
C ILE A 134 -2.04 5.98 26.62
N THR A 135 -2.60 6.31 27.78
CA THR A 135 -1.91 6.37 29.08
C THR A 135 -2.63 5.46 30.07
N ASN A 136 -2.05 5.27 31.27
CA ASN A 136 -2.72 4.48 32.30
C ASN A 136 -4.02 5.13 32.83
N GLU A 137 -4.20 6.44 32.60
CA GLU A 137 -5.40 7.18 33.02
C GLU A 137 -6.55 7.11 32.02
N ASN A 138 -6.25 6.96 30.69
CA ASN A 138 -7.26 6.97 29.62
C ASN A 138 -7.33 5.69 28.80
N LYS A 139 -6.59 4.64 29.19
CA LYS A 139 -6.57 3.38 28.43
C LYS A 139 -7.95 2.72 28.39
N PRO A 140 -8.33 2.08 27.26
CA PRO A 140 -9.58 1.34 27.19
C PRO A 140 -9.55 0.15 28.14
N GLU A 141 -10.74 -0.30 28.57
CA GLU A 141 -10.88 -1.42 29.52
C GLU A 141 -10.21 -2.72 29.03
N ASN A 142 -10.18 -2.92 27.72
CA ASN A 142 -9.59 -4.10 27.08
C ASN A 142 -8.10 -3.92 26.73
N PHE A 143 -7.43 -2.84 27.20
CA PHE A 143 -6.01 -2.65 27.01
C PHE A 143 -5.20 -3.70 27.76
N GLN A 144 -4.18 -4.26 27.10
CA GLN A 144 -3.35 -5.35 27.63
C GLN A 144 -1.95 -4.84 28.04
N GLY A 145 -1.69 -4.78 29.33
CA GLY A 145 -0.37 -4.40 29.87
C GLY A 145 -0.32 -3.03 30.56
N ASP A 146 0.88 -2.48 30.64
CA ASP A 146 1.16 -1.16 31.23
C ASP A 146 1.39 -0.13 30.11
N ALA A 147 0.55 0.89 30.03
CA ALA A 147 0.66 1.90 29.00
C ALA A 147 1.92 2.79 29.12
N SER A 148 2.60 2.77 30.26
CA SER A 148 3.86 3.49 30.44
C SER A 148 5.08 2.80 29.83
N GLU A 149 4.98 1.52 29.46
CA GLU A 149 6.06 0.73 28.85
C GLU A 149 6.19 0.94 27.32
N GLY A 150 5.34 1.77 26.70
CA GLY A 150 5.41 2.02 25.25
C GLY A 150 4.65 3.28 24.81
N SER A 151 4.75 3.57 23.53
CA SER A 151 4.06 4.70 22.90
C SER A 151 2.80 4.20 22.20
N TYR A 152 1.77 3.88 22.98
CA TYR A 152 0.51 3.34 22.46
C TYR A 152 -0.43 4.47 22.02
N MET A 153 -1.14 4.25 20.90
CA MET A 153 -2.06 5.22 20.31
C MET A 153 -3.45 4.59 20.16
N TRP A 154 -4.49 5.42 20.37
CA TRP A 154 -5.84 5.05 19.99
C TRP A 154 -5.96 4.87 18.48
N PRO A 155 -6.83 3.97 17.98
CA PRO A 155 -7.21 3.97 16.57
C PRO A 155 -8.04 5.23 16.30
N HIS A 156 -7.77 5.92 15.19
CA HIS A 156 -8.48 7.15 14.83
C HIS A 156 -9.29 6.95 13.55
N VAL A 157 -10.52 7.45 13.57
CA VAL A 157 -11.41 7.44 12.40
C VAL A 157 -11.92 8.85 12.18
N TYR A 158 -11.66 9.39 10.97
CA TYR A 158 -12.15 10.69 10.54
C TYR A 158 -13.09 10.52 9.34
N ALA A 159 -14.29 11.06 9.43
CA ALA A 159 -15.29 11.07 8.37
C ALA A 159 -15.42 12.46 7.72
N ASP A 160 -16.35 12.57 6.76
CA ASP A 160 -16.62 13.77 5.98
C ASP A 160 -15.39 14.36 5.27
N VAL A 161 -14.44 13.49 4.97
CA VAL A 161 -13.20 13.86 4.29
C VAL A 161 -13.47 14.06 2.80
N LYS A 162 -12.89 15.12 2.25
CA LYS A 162 -13.01 15.50 0.83
C LYS A 162 -11.64 15.42 0.15
N GLU A 163 -11.67 15.30 -1.18
CA GLU A 163 -10.47 15.15 -2.01
C GLU A 163 -9.45 16.28 -1.84
N GLU A 164 -9.89 17.51 -1.67
CA GLU A 164 -9.04 18.70 -1.50
C GLU A 164 -8.38 18.82 -0.12
N MET A 165 -8.79 18.04 0.87
CA MET A 165 -8.23 18.07 2.21
C MET A 165 -6.83 17.46 2.23
N ARG A 166 -5.94 18.04 3.03
CA ARG A 166 -4.59 17.50 3.21
C ARG A 166 -4.60 16.10 3.82
N CYS A 167 -5.51 15.84 4.75
CA CYS A 167 -5.65 14.51 5.35
C CYS A 167 -6.09 13.42 4.35
N PHE A 168 -6.69 13.81 3.21
CA PHE A 168 -6.93 12.90 2.09
C PHE A 168 -5.67 12.70 1.23
N GLN A 169 -4.85 13.74 1.06
CA GLN A 169 -3.73 13.78 0.14
C GLN A 169 -2.42 13.28 0.78
N GLU A 170 -2.23 13.52 2.08
CA GLU A 170 -0.97 13.25 2.77
C GLU A 170 -1.02 11.92 3.55
N GLU A 171 0.11 11.23 3.62
CA GLU A 171 0.28 10.04 4.44
C GLU A 171 0.39 10.44 5.91
N ILE A 172 -0.48 9.88 6.76
CA ILE A 172 -0.37 9.95 8.21
C ILE A 172 0.03 8.56 8.71
N PHE A 173 1.28 8.41 9.14
CA PHE A 173 1.87 7.09 9.44
C PHE A 173 1.56 6.66 10.86
N GLY A 174 0.47 5.92 11.03
CA GLY A 174 -0.04 5.48 12.33
C GLY A 174 -1.46 4.92 12.23
N PRO A 175 -2.09 4.58 13.37
CA PRO A 175 -3.40 3.94 13.41
C PRO A 175 -4.55 4.95 13.13
N VAL A 176 -4.67 5.37 11.88
CA VAL A 176 -5.69 6.33 11.44
C VAL A 176 -6.23 5.98 10.06
N VAL A 177 -7.52 6.20 9.85
CA VAL A 177 -8.19 6.09 8.56
C VAL A 177 -9.10 7.28 8.32
N THR A 178 -9.08 7.79 7.11
CA THR A 178 -10.03 8.80 6.62
C THR A 178 -11.13 8.13 5.80
N VAL A 179 -12.37 8.54 6.02
CA VAL A 179 -13.56 7.96 5.37
C VAL A 179 -14.16 8.97 4.41
N VAL A 180 -14.37 8.52 3.18
CA VAL A 180 -14.87 9.31 2.07
C VAL A 180 -16.12 8.63 1.49
N ARG A 181 -17.15 9.41 1.19
CA ARG A 181 -18.37 8.90 0.54
C ARG A 181 -18.23 9.04 -0.97
N ALA A 182 -18.57 7.99 -1.71
CA ALA A 182 -18.62 7.99 -3.16
C ALA A 182 -20.05 7.86 -3.65
N ASP A 183 -20.39 8.59 -4.72
CA ASP A 183 -21.74 8.60 -5.31
C ASP A 183 -22.03 7.38 -6.17
N ASP A 184 -21.01 6.91 -6.89
CA ASP A 184 -21.07 5.78 -7.81
C ASP A 184 -19.66 5.19 -8.03
N PHE A 185 -19.54 4.19 -8.89
CA PHE A 185 -18.28 3.53 -9.20
C PHE A 185 -17.25 4.47 -9.85
N GLU A 186 -17.67 5.35 -10.76
CA GLU A 186 -16.76 6.29 -11.44
C GLU A 186 -16.15 7.27 -10.44
N ASN A 187 -16.99 7.80 -9.55
CA ASN A 187 -16.55 8.69 -8.49
C ASN A 187 -15.63 7.95 -7.49
N ALA A 188 -15.96 6.71 -7.13
CA ALA A 188 -15.10 5.90 -6.27
C ALA A 188 -13.72 5.62 -6.90
N LEU A 189 -13.67 5.28 -8.19
CA LEU A 189 -12.41 5.09 -8.93
C LEU A 189 -11.62 6.39 -9.07
N HIS A 190 -12.31 7.52 -9.32
CA HIS A 190 -11.68 8.84 -9.34
C HIS A 190 -11.02 9.14 -8.00
N LEU A 191 -11.77 9.05 -6.89
CA LEU A 191 -11.25 9.27 -5.53
C LEU A 191 -10.08 8.33 -5.21
N ALA A 192 -10.16 7.05 -5.60
CA ALA A 192 -9.07 6.10 -5.40
C ALA A 192 -7.76 6.52 -6.12
N ASN A 193 -7.88 7.29 -7.19
CA ASN A 193 -6.73 7.80 -7.96
C ASN A 193 -6.28 9.21 -7.58
N ALA A 194 -7.03 9.93 -6.77
CA ALA A 194 -6.87 11.37 -6.57
C ALA A 194 -5.66 11.76 -5.72
N SER A 195 -5.16 10.87 -4.85
CA SER A 195 -3.97 11.17 -4.06
C SER A 195 -2.69 11.13 -4.92
N PRO A 196 -1.61 11.80 -4.51
CA PRO A 196 -0.31 11.76 -5.20
C PRO A 196 0.39 10.40 -5.09
N PHE A 197 -0.11 9.50 -4.26
CA PHE A 197 0.44 8.17 -4.03
C PHE A 197 -0.19 7.11 -4.94
N GLY A 198 0.51 5.98 -5.08
CA GLY A 198 0.05 4.85 -5.86
C GLY A 198 0.81 3.57 -5.52
N LEU A 199 0.88 3.21 -4.21
CA LEU A 199 1.54 1.97 -3.79
C LEU A 199 0.57 0.79 -3.87
N SER A 200 -0.43 0.78 -3.02
CA SER A 200 -1.42 -0.29 -2.94
C SER A 200 -2.83 0.26 -3.09
N SER A 201 -3.77 -0.61 -3.43
CA SER A 201 -5.20 -0.31 -3.55
C SER A 201 -6.04 -1.55 -3.31
N ALA A 202 -7.30 -1.37 -2.94
CA ALA A 202 -8.24 -2.47 -2.81
C ALA A 202 -9.64 -2.07 -3.29
N CYS A 203 -10.39 -3.06 -3.79
CA CYS A 203 -11.80 -2.90 -4.11
C CYS A 203 -12.59 -4.13 -3.70
N TYR A 204 -13.59 -3.93 -2.88
CA TYR A 204 -14.56 -4.96 -2.51
C TYR A 204 -15.82 -4.81 -3.35
N THR A 205 -16.08 -5.79 -4.19
CA THR A 205 -17.25 -5.89 -5.08
C THR A 205 -17.45 -7.33 -5.53
N ASN A 206 -18.69 -7.74 -5.70
CA ASN A 206 -19.06 -8.99 -6.36
C ASN A 206 -19.48 -8.79 -7.82
N ASP A 207 -19.51 -7.54 -8.30
CA ASP A 207 -19.71 -7.24 -9.71
C ASP A 207 -18.39 -7.42 -10.50
N ARG A 208 -18.41 -8.31 -11.49
CA ARG A 208 -17.23 -8.62 -12.29
C ARG A 208 -16.78 -7.47 -13.18
N LEU A 209 -17.70 -6.64 -13.64
CA LEU A 209 -17.40 -5.49 -14.47
C LEU A 209 -16.73 -4.39 -13.65
N GLU A 210 -17.24 -4.10 -12.45
CA GLU A 210 -16.59 -3.17 -11.51
C GLU A 210 -15.18 -3.66 -11.14
N ALA A 211 -15.01 -4.95 -10.80
CA ALA A 211 -13.71 -5.53 -10.50
C ALA A 211 -12.72 -5.41 -11.68
N TYR A 212 -13.18 -5.64 -12.90
CA TYR A 212 -12.37 -5.48 -14.11
C TYR A 212 -11.99 -4.01 -14.34
N ARG A 213 -12.97 -3.10 -14.27
CA ARG A 213 -12.75 -1.66 -14.46
C ARG A 213 -11.85 -1.06 -13.39
N PHE A 214 -11.99 -1.52 -12.14
CA PHE A 214 -11.09 -1.11 -11.07
C PHE A 214 -9.64 -1.53 -11.36
N LYS A 215 -9.40 -2.81 -11.67
CA LYS A 215 -8.06 -3.32 -12.00
C LYS A 215 -7.39 -2.60 -13.15
N THR A 216 -8.15 -2.18 -14.16
CA THR A 216 -7.62 -1.51 -15.34
C THR A 216 -7.55 0.02 -15.21
N GLY A 217 -8.33 0.61 -14.31
CA GLY A 217 -8.42 2.05 -14.12
C GLY A 217 -7.62 2.61 -12.95
N ILE A 218 -7.29 1.79 -11.96
CA ILE A 218 -6.52 2.22 -10.79
C ILE A 218 -5.04 2.48 -11.13
N LYS A 219 -4.48 3.55 -10.58
CA LYS A 219 -3.08 3.93 -10.72
C LYS A 219 -2.30 3.58 -9.45
N ALA A 220 -2.16 2.30 -9.19
CA ALA A 220 -1.39 1.76 -8.08
C ALA A 220 -0.51 0.60 -8.56
N GLY A 221 0.59 0.35 -7.86
CA GLY A 221 1.49 -0.75 -8.18
C GLY A 221 0.95 -2.12 -7.77
N MET A 222 0.08 -2.15 -6.75
CA MET A 222 -0.56 -3.36 -6.24
C MET A 222 -2.06 -3.15 -6.10
N THR A 223 -2.86 -4.19 -6.38
CA THR A 223 -4.32 -4.10 -6.31
C THR A 223 -4.92 -5.39 -5.77
N GLY A 224 -5.68 -5.29 -4.69
CA GLY A 224 -6.51 -6.35 -4.13
C GLY A 224 -7.95 -6.25 -4.64
N ILE A 225 -8.54 -7.37 -5.07
CA ILE A 225 -9.99 -7.48 -5.29
C ILE A 225 -10.55 -8.44 -4.24
N ASN A 226 -11.48 -7.96 -3.44
CA ASN A 226 -12.01 -8.67 -2.27
C ASN A 226 -10.90 -9.11 -1.30
N ASN A 227 -9.85 -8.30 -1.23
CA ASN A 227 -8.70 -8.44 -0.35
C ASN A 227 -8.28 -7.05 0.16
N SER A 228 -7.47 -6.99 1.22
CA SER A 228 -7.05 -5.72 1.82
C SER A 228 -5.91 -5.04 1.05
N THR A 229 -5.63 -3.77 1.36
CA THR A 229 -4.48 -3.05 0.80
C THR A 229 -3.14 -3.62 1.26
N THR A 230 -3.11 -4.41 2.34
CA THR A 230 -1.89 -5.00 2.92
C THR A 230 -1.54 -6.37 2.36
N GLY A 231 -2.28 -6.86 1.37
CA GLY A 231 -2.09 -8.18 0.74
C GLY A 231 -0.86 -8.25 -0.18
N ALA A 232 0.32 -7.94 0.34
CA ALA A 232 1.58 -8.10 -0.37
C ALA A 232 2.08 -9.54 -0.29
N GLU A 233 2.06 -10.25 -1.40
CA GLU A 233 2.48 -11.64 -1.51
C GLU A 233 3.91 -11.73 -2.04
N ALA A 234 4.73 -12.59 -1.44
CA ALA A 234 6.17 -12.70 -1.76
C ALA A 234 6.46 -13.06 -3.22
N HIS A 235 5.52 -13.71 -3.92
CA HIS A 235 5.66 -14.11 -5.32
C HIS A 235 5.14 -13.07 -6.32
N LEU A 236 4.50 -11.99 -5.85
CA LEU A 236 3.99 -10.89 -6.69
C LEU A 236 4.95 -9.71 -6.70
N PRO A 237 4.99 -8.91 -7.78
CA PRO A 237 5.84 -7.73 -7.84
C PRO A 237 5.36 -6.67 -6.84
N PHE A 238 6.20 -6.34 -5.86
CA PHE A 238 5.94 -5.26 -4.90
C PHE A 238 6.52 -3.96 -5.41
N GLY A 239 5.78 -2.87 -5.32
CA GLY A 239 6.28 -1.53 -5.63
C GLY A 239 5.19 -0.58 -6.08
N GLY A 240 5.49 0.73 -5.97
CA GLY A 240 4.57 1.81 -6.25
C GLY A 240 4.78 2.51 -7.59
N VAL A 241 3.81 3.35 -7.92
CA VAL A 241 3.86 4.36 -8.98
C VAL A 241 3.61 5.74 -8.38
N LYS A 242 3.62 6.80 -9.15
CA LYS A 242 3.50 8.18 -8.69
C LYS A 242 4.57 8.47 -7.60
N ASP A 243 4.18 9.13 -6.50
CA ASP A 243 5.05 9.47 -5.38
C ASP A 243 5.37 8.29 -4.43
N SER A 244 4.86 7.09 -4.71
CA SER A 244 5.13 5.87 -3.93
C SER A 244 6.35 5.08 -4.40
N GLY A 245 6.95 5.42 -5.53
CA GLY A 245 8.15 4.74 -6.02
C GLY A 245 8.52 5.16 -7.43
N ASN A 246 9.68 4.69 -7.88
CA ASN A 246 10.21 5.02 -9.20
C ASN A 246 9.91 3.96 -10.28
N GLY A 247 8.98 3.04 -10.01
CA GLY A 247 8.55 2.00 -10.95
C GLY A 247 9.32 0.69 -10.86
N THR A 248 10.34 0.58 -10.03
CA THR A 248 11.00 -0.69 -9.73
C THR A 248 10.05 -1.64 -8.97
N ARG A 249 10.38 -2.94 -8.98
CA ARG A 249 9.61 -3.97 -8.27
C ARG A 249 10.56 -4.82 -7.43
N GLU A 250 10.20 -4.99 -6.13
CA GLU A 250 11.08 -5.57 -5.10
C GLU A 250 10.62 -6.96 -4.73
N SER A 251 9.84 -7.71 -5.20
CA SER A 251 9.58 -9.12 -4.87
C SER A 251 9.27 -9.99 -6.07
N GLY A 252 9.08 -11.27 -5.84
CA GLY A 252 8.97 -12.25 -6.89
C GLY A 252 10.25 -12.34 -7.72
N ILE A 253 10.12 -12.71 -8.98
CA ILE A 253 11.26 -12.79 -9.91
C ILE A 253 11.84 -11.43 -10.27
N TRP A 254 11.07 -10.36 -10.13
CA TRP A 254 11.48 -8.97 -10.47
C TRP A 254 12.55 -8.42 -9.53
N VAL A 255 12.65 -8.95 -8.29
CA VAL A 255 13.69 -8.53 -7.36
C VAL A 255 15.10 -8.84 -7.86
N ILE A 256 15.24 -9.84 -8.74
CA ILE A 256 16.52 -10.19 -9.36
C ILE A 256 17.07 -9.01 -10.17
N GLU A 257 16.22 -8.27 -10.87
CA GLU A 257 16.64 -7.08 -11.62
C GLU A 257 17.10 -5.93 -10.72
N ALA A 258 16.53 -5.80 -9.52
CA ALA A 258 16.94 -4.77 -8.55
C ALA A 258 18.34 -5.03 -7.97
N TYR A 259 18.77 -6.31 -7.88
CA TYR A 259 20.04 -6.71 -7.25
C TYR A 259 21.07 -7.31 -8.22
N SER A 260 20.81 -7.24 -9.53
CA SER A 260 21.73 -7.72 -10.56
C SER A 260 21.84 -6.73 -11.72
N TYR A 261 22.73 -7.01 -12.65
CA TYR A 261 22.82 -6.30 -13.92
C TYR A 261 23.08 -7.28 -15.05
N TRP A 262 22.51 -6.98 -16.20
CA TRP A 262 22.71 -7.80 -17.40
C TRP A 262 24.11 -7.56 -17.95
N HIS A 263 24.82 -8.66 -18.24
CA HIS A 263 26.12 -8.63 -18.92
C HIS A 263 26.01 -9.49 -20.18
N ALA A 264 26.11 -8.86 -21.34
CA ALA A 264 26.16 -9.57 -22.62
C ALA A 264 27.58 -10.08 -22.87
N VAL A 265 27.72 -11.36 -23.17
CA VAL A 265 28.98 -11.99 -23.55
C VAL A 265 28.79 -12.59 -24.93
N ASN A 266 29.68 -12.25 -25.86
CA ASN A 266 29.79 -12.91 -27.15
C ASN A 266 31.14 -13.62 -27.18
N ASP A 267 31.12 -14.95 -27.20
CA ASP A 267 32.33 -15.80 -27.20
C ASP A 267 32.39 -16.55 -28.57
N GLU A 268 33.33 -16.13 -29.40
CA GLU A 268 33.48 -16.64 -30.77
C GLU A 268 34.59 -17.69 -30.85
N LEU A 269 34.19 -18.96 -31.04
CA LEU A 269 35.09 -20.10 -31.06
C LEU A 269 35.49 -20.54 -32.47
N SER A 270 34.91 -19.98 -33.53
CA SER A 270 35.24 -20.38 -34.92
C SER A 270 36.59 -19.90 -35.41
N GLY A 271 37.23 -18.98 -34.68
CA GLY A 271 38.48 -18.33 -35.10
C GLY A 271 38.30 -17.30 -36.21
N LYS A 272 37.08 -16.90 -36.56
CA LYS A 272 36.76 -15.87 -37.53
C LYS A 272 36.03 -14.72 -36.87
N LEU A 273 36.46 -13.48 -37.18
CA LEU A 273 35.74 -12.31 -36.74
C LEU A 273 34.39 -12.22 -37.48
N GLN A 274 33.30 -12.29 -36.74
CA GLN A 274 31.97 -11.99 -37.28
C GLN A 274 31.82 -10.45 -37.31
N LEU A 275 31.54 -9.92 -38.49
CA LEU A 275 31.21 -8.51 -38.68
C LEU A 275 29.74 -8.34 -38.31
N ALA A 276 29.46 -8.01 -37.02
CA ALA A 276 28.08 -7.88 -36.53
C ALA A 276 27.25 -6.94 -37.43
N GLN A 277 26.04 -7.37 -37.75
CA GLN A 277 25.01 -6.68 -38.55
C GLN A 277 25.30 -6.54 -40.07
N MET A 278 26.41 -7.07 -40.60
CA MET A 278 26.77 -6.85 -41.98
C MET A 278 26.86 -8.11 -42.86
N ASP A 279 26.86 -9.32 -42.28
CA ASP A 279 27.15 -10.54 -43.00
C ASP A 279 26.11 -11.65 -42.80
N VAL A 280 24.82 -11.33 -43.00
CA VAL A 280 23.80 -12.40 -43.10
C VAL A 280 23.24 -12.40 -44.51
N ASP A 281 23.93 -13.06 -45.43
CA ASP A 281 23.41 -13.29 -46.78
C ASP A 281 22.24 -14.28 -46.82
N GLU A 282 22.14 -15.21 -45.85
CA GLU A 282 20.99 -16.10 -45.69
C GLU A 282 20.84 -16.60 -44.23
N ILE A 283 19.64 -16.47 -43.67
CA ILE A 283 19.25 -17.17 -42.43
C ILE A 283 18.74 -18.57 -42.87
N HIS A 284 19.55 -19.60 -42.70
CA HIS A 284 19.13 -20.98 -42.92
C HIS A 284 18.29 -21.46 -41.70
N VAL A 285 16.96 -21.39 -41.81
CA VAL A 285 15.98 -21.87 -40.80
C VAL A 285 15.77 -23.40 -40.83
N LYS A 286 16.56 -24.14 -41.58
CA LYS A 286 16.30 -25.58 -41.84
C LYS A 286 16.65 -26.53 -40.69
N GLU A 287 17.36 -26.09 -39.65
CA GLU A 287 17.78 -27.00 -38.58
C GLU A 287 16.92 -26.91 -37.30
N ALA A 288 16.06 -25.88 -37.18
CA ALA A 288 15.21 -25.72 -36.00
C ALA A 288 14.03 -26.70 -35.92
N GLU A 289 13.63 -27.34 -37.02
CA GLU A 289 12.50 -28.29 -37.05
C GLU A 289 12.85 -29.71 -36.54
N ALA A 290 14.13 -30.04 -36.41
CA ALA A 290 14.54 -31.41 -36.05
C ALA A 290 14.61 -31.65 -34.53
N ASP A 291 14.77 -30.63 -33.72
CA ASP A 291 14.99 -30.79 -32.28
C ASP A 291 13.70 -30.87 -31.43
N TYR A 292 12.57 -30.37 -31.95
CA TYR A 292 11.32 -30.43 -31.16
C TYR A 292 10.67 -31.83 -31.14
N ALA A 293 11.02 -32.70 -32.08
CA ALA A 293 10.50 -34.08 -32.13
C ALA A 293 11.18 -35.04 -31.12
N SER A 294 12.28 -34.64 -30.49
CA SER A 294 13.02 -35.46 -29.52
C SER A 294 12.64 -35.14 -28.04
N LEU A 295 11.73 -34.20 -27.81
CA LEU A 295 11.24 -33.79 -26.49
C LEU A 295 9.80 -34.20 -26.18
N ALA A 296 9.19 -35.06 -27.01
CA ALA A 296 7.84 -35.62 -26.81
C ALA A 296 7.91 -37.02 -26.16
#